data_0b4dee5384f15b0634fa83d0ee08ef58
#
_entry.id   0b4dee5384f15b0634fa83d0ee08ef58
#
_cell.length_a   1.000
_cell.length_b   1.000
_cell.length_c   1.000
_cell.angle_alpha   90.00
_cell.angle_beta   90.00
_cell.angle_gamma   90.00
#
_symmetry.space_group_name_H-M   'P 1'
#
loop_
_entity.id
_entity.type
_entity.pdbx_description
1 polymer ?
#
loop_
_entity_poly.entity_id
_entity_poly.type
_entity_poly.pdbx_seq_one_letter_code
_entity_poly.pdbx_strand_id
1 'polypeptide(L)'
;QDFVQVHGHRGVNSTEHSICLEGEVEYGGELKYLDVMPDKILQKSVINTVYDKDYLQHELEKAKENKQINLTADEDVNKLIVSKLISVKKTKPNLYSLNFGRNVFRKKLWNDSTIKARGLFVDAETGKVKIRSYNKFFNYGENKYSTREYLENNIVYPVTAYEKYNGFLGILSVIDEKFV
;
A
#
# COMPACT_ATOMS: atom_id res chain seq x y z
N GLN A 1 37.93 -6.40 4.68
CA GLN A 1 37.23 -5.09 4.66
C GLN A 1 35.96 -5.27 5.46
N ASP A 2 35.89 -4.60 6.60
CA ASP A 2 34.72 -4.61 7.45
C ASP A 2 33.70 -3.61 6.85
N PHE A 3 32.58 -4.11 6.34
CA PHE A 3 31.49 -3.30 5.85
C PHE A 3 30.47 -3.12 6.98
N VAL A 4 30.01 -1.89 7.18
CA VAL A 4 28.87 -1.58 8.03
C VAL A 4 27.64 -1.43 7.14
N GLN A 5 26.64 -2.26 7.37
CA GLN A 5 25.37 -2.17 6.67
C GLN A 5 24.49 -1.12 7.31
N VAL A 6 23.93 -0.22 6.51
CA VAL A 6 22.92 0.73 6.94
C VAL A 6 21.56 0.27 6.44
N HIS A 7 20.58 0.20 7.33
CA HIS A 7 19.24 -0.25 6.99
C HIS A 7 18.16 0.54 7.76
N GLY A 8 16.95 0.45 7.31
CA GLY A 8 15.74 0.98 7.94
C GLY A 8 14.52 0.14 7.59
N HIS A 9 13.32 0.67 7.86
CA HIS A 9 12.01 0.15 7.43
C HIS A 9 11.37 -0.92 8.32
N ARG A 10 12.06 -1.59 9.21
CA ARG A 10 11.45 -2.45 10.24
C ARG A 10 12.35 -2.47 11.46
N GLY A 11 11.72 -2.37 12.63
CA GLY A 11 12.39 -2.26 13.91
C GLY A 11 13.36 -3.40 14.20
N VAL A 12 14.52 -3.30 13.60
CA VAL A 12 15.67 -4.14 13.91
C VAL A 12 16.69 -3.23 14.58
N ASN A 13 17.17 -3.65 15.74
CA ASN A 13 18.20 -2.91 16.44
C ASN A 13 19.51 -2.91 15.64
N SER A 14 20.33 -1.89 15.83
CA SER A 14 21.70 -1.87 15.34
C SER A 14 22.51 -3.03 15.95
N THR A 15 23.44 -3.55 15.17
CA THR A 15 24.38 -4.60 15.59
C THR A 15 25.80 -4.10 15.43
N GLU A 16 26.79 -4.91 15.79
CA GLU A 16 28.22 -4.58 15.58
C GLU A 16 28.56 -4.27 14.11
N HIS A 17 27.82 -4.90 13.17
CA HIS A 17 28.05 -4.76 11.73
C HIS A 17 26.92 -4.04 10.98
N SER A 18 25.94 -3.48 11.71
CA SER A 18 24.83 -2.77 11.07
C SER A 18 24.31 -1.58 11.89
N ILE A 19 23.88 -0.54 11.20
CA ILE A 19 23.25 0.64 11.78
C ILE A 19 21.81 0.70 11.31
N CYS A 20 20.87 0.67 12.26
CA CYS A 20 19.45 0.82 12.00
C CYS A 20 19.04 2.29 12.06
N LEU A 21 18.49 2.81 10.97
CA LEU A 21 17.94 4.17 10.91
C LEU A 21 16.41 4.19 11.05
N GLU A 22 15.79 3.04 11.39
CA GLU A 22 14.38 3.04 11.71
C GLU A 22 14.12 3.76 13.02
N GLY A 23 13.24 4.73 13.00
CA GLY A 23 12.87 5.55 14.15
C GLY A 23 11.37 5.79 14.23
N GLU A 24 10.57 5.12 13.39
CA GLU A 24 9.11 5.23 13.37
C GLU A 24 8.61 6.67 13.30
N VAL A 25 9.31 7.51 12.53
CA VAL A 25 9.04 8.95 12.43
C VAL A 25 7.60 9.26 12.01
N GLU A 26 6.99 8.40 11.21
CA GLU A 26 5.60 8.51 10.77
C GLU A 26 4.58 8.26 11.90
N TYR A 27 5.04 7.71 13.02
CA TYR A 27 4.22 7.45 14.23
C TYR A 27 4.62 8.32 15.42
N GLY A 28 5.35 9.42 15.16
CA GLY A 28 5.79 10.35 16.19
C GLY A 28 7.13 9.98 16.83
N GLY A 29 7.85 9.07 16.22
CA GLY A 29 9.20 8.70 16.63
C GLY A 29 10.26 9.68 16.14
N GLU A 30 11.47 9.20 15.97
CA GLU A 30 12.65 9.98 15.64
C GLU A 30 13.07 9.79 14.17
N LEU A 31 13.40 10.87 13.48
CA LEU A 31 14.13 10.79 12.23
C LEU A 31 15.61 10.52 12.55
N LYS A 32 16.09 9.32 12.30
CA LYS A 32 17.50 8.96 12.46
C LYS A 32 18.27 9.17 11.16
N TYR A 33 19.46 9.70 11.28
CA TYR A 33 20.36 9.91 10.13
C TYR A 33 21.82 9.72 10.52
N LEU A 34 22.68 9.55 9.52
CA LEU A 34 24.11 9.43 9.70
C LEU A 34 24.81 10.70 9.25
N ASP A 35 25.72 11.17 10.08
CA ASP A 35 26.68 12.20 9.75
C ASP A 35 28.02 11.50 9.49
N VAL A 36 28.41 11.42 8.21
CA VAL A 36 29.60 10.68 7.77
C VAL A 36 30.76 11.65 7.57
N MET A 37 31.76 11.48 8.35
CA MET A 37 33.03 12.23 8.27
C MET A 37 34.17 11.31 7.84
N PRO A 38 35.31 11.85 7.37
CA PRO A 38 36.41 11.01 6.91
C PRO A 38 36.98 10.05 7.96
N ASP A 39 36.85 10.40 9.24
CA ASP A 39 37.41 9.68 10.38
C ASP A 39 36.38 9.00 11.28
N LYS A 40 35.08 9.31 11.08
CA LYS A 40 34.01 8.77 11.94
C LYS A 40 32.62 8.83 11.31
N ILE A 41 31.74 7.97 11.80
CA ILE A 41 30.31 8.00 11.49
C ILE A 41 29.55 8.26 12.78
N LEU A 42 28.70 9.27 12.79
CA LEU A 42 27.84 9.61 13.93
C LEU A 42 26.38 9.37 13.57
N GLN A 43 25.72 8.52 14.34
CA GLN A 43 24.26 8.41 14.27
C GLN A 43 23.64 9.55 15.08
N LYS A 44 22.74 10.28 14.45
CA LYS A 44 21.98 11.38 15.06
C LYS A 44 20.49 11.14 14.89
N SER A 45 19.67 11.79 15.70
CA SER A 45 18.22 11.78 15.56
C SER A 45 17.63 13.17 15.80
N VAL A 46 16.46 13.39 15.18
CA VAL A 46 15.59 14.54 15.42
C VAL A 46 14.21 14.02 15.75
N ILE A 47 13.68 14.46 16.88
CA ILE A 47 12.32 14.09 17.31
C ILE A 47 11.30 14.76 16.37
N ASN A 48 10.30 14.02 15.96
CA ASN A 48 9.18 14.57 15.22
C ASN A 48 8.28 15.42 16.13
N THR A 49 8.58 16.70 16.21
CA THR A 49 7.81 17.68 17.01
C THR A 49 6.50 18.12 16.35
N VAL A 50 6.30 17.75 15.09
CA VAL A 50 5.08 18.08 14.32
C VAL A 50 4.04 16.95 14.43
N TYR A 51 4.43 15.81 15.04
CA TYR A 51 3.50 14.72 15.27
C TYR A 51 2.45 15.11 16.29
N ASP A 52 1.25 15.33 15.81
CA ASP A 52 0.10 15.65 16.62
C ASP A 52 -0.72 14.35 16.87
N LYS A 53 -0.91 14.00 18.15
CA LYS A 53 -1.80 12.90 18.51
C LYS A 53 -3.25 13.18 18.05
N ASP A 54 -3.63 14.43 17.97
CA ASP A 54 -4.92 14.86 17.48
C ASP A 54 -5.06 14.60 15.98
N TYR A 55 -3.96 14.59 15.21
CA TYR A 55 -3.98 14.20 13.80
C TYR A 55 -4.40 12.73 13.61
N LEU A 56 -3.87 11.82 14.42
CA LEU A 56 -4.30 10.40 14.39
C LEU A 56 -5.78 10.26 14.81
N GLN A 57 -6.21 11.00 15.80
CA GLN A 57 -7.61 11.04 16.23
C GLN A 57 -8.50 11.55 15.10
N HIS A 58 -8.09 12.62 14.45
CA HIS A 58 -8.79 13.23 13.32
C HIS A 58 -8.83 12.29 12.07
N GLU A 59 -7.72 11.60 11.76
CA GLU A 59 -7.70 10.60 10.70
C GLU A 59 -8.55 9.35 11.04
N LEU A 60 -8.61 8.98 12.32
CA LEU A 60 -9.49 7.91 12.80
C LEU A 60 -10.98 8.34 12.75
N GLU A 61 -11.27 9.60 13.03
CA GLU A 61 -12.62 10.16 12.91
C GLU A 61 -13.04 10.28 11.44
N LYS A 62 -12.17 10.80 10.57
CA LYS A 62 -12.37 10.77 9.12
C LYS A 62 -12.58 9.33 8.60
N ALA A 63 -11.85 8.37 9.13
CA ALA A 63 -12.04 6.96 8.78
C ALA A 63 -13.37 6.38 9.31
N LYS A 64 -13.91 6.95 10.41
CA LYS A 64 -15.25 6.62 10.93
C LYS A 64 -16.36 7.28 10.09
N GLU A 65 -16.18 8.54 9.70
CA GLU A 65 -17.08 9.23 8.78
C GLU A 65 -17.14 8.56 7.41
N ASN A 66 -16.01 8.06 6.91
CA ASN A 66 -15.96 7.23 5.70
C ASN A 66 -16.74 5.91 5.80
N LYS A 67 -17.17 5.48 6.99
CA LYS A 67 -18.04 4.31 7.15
C LYS A 67 -19.47 4.53 6.66
N GLN A 68 -19.90 5.78 6.49
CA GLN A 68 -21.26 6.12 6.02
C GLN A 68 -21.32 6.39 4.52
N ILE A 69 -20.19 6.36 3.81
CA ILE A 69 -20.18 6.61 2.38
C ILE A 69 -20.51 5.31 1.66
N ASN A 70 -21.71 5.20 1.12
CA ASN A 70 -22.06 4.23 0.09
C ASN A 70 -21.30 4.61 -1.19
N LEU A 71 -20.02 4.24 -1.24
CA LEU A 71 -19.11 4.67 -2.30
C LEU A 71 -19.40 4.06 -3.65
N THR A 72 -20.12 2.96 -3.68
CA THR A 72 -20.41 2.24 -4.92
C THR A 72 -21.85 1.72 -4.94
N ALA A 73 -22.37 1.51 -6.12
CA ALA A 73 -23.60 0.74 -6.31
C ALA A 73 -23.41 -0.77 -6.03
N ASP A 74 -22.18 -1.21 -5.79
CA ASP A 74 -21.82 -2.58 -5.47
C ASP A 74 -21.88 -2.78 -3.95
N GLU A 75 -22.94 -3.43 -3.49
CA GLU A 75 -23.15 -3.71 -2.07
C GLU A 75 -22.05 -4.59 -1.48
N ASP A 76 -21.45 -5.48 -2.25
CA ASP A 76 -20.40 -6.37 -1.76
C ASP A 76 -19.10 -5.60 -1.50
N VAL A 77 -18.78 -4.64 -2.34
CA VAL A 77 -17.67 -3.71 -2.09
C VAL A 77 -17.92 -2.90 -0.83
N ASN A 78 -19.14 -2.39 -0.63
CA ASN A 78 -19.49 -1.64 0.57
C ASN A 78 -19.38 -2.50 1.84
N LYS A 79 -19.81 -3.76 1.81
CA LYS A 79 -19.63 -4.72 2.93
C LYS A 79 -18.15 -4.96 3.23
N LEU A 80 -17.32 -5.06 2.21
CA LEU A 80 -15.87 -5.26 2.38
C LEU A 80 -15.17 -4.01 2.94
N ILE A 81 -15.66 -2.81 2.63
CA ILE A 81 -15.20 -1.56 3.24
C ILE A 81 -15.55 -1.55 4.73
N VAL A 82 -16.79 -1.86 5.08
CA VAL A 82 -17.25 -1.94 6.48
C VAL A 82 -16.47 -2.97 7.28
N SER A 83 -16.16 -4.13 6.69
CA SER A 83 -15.37 -5.19 7.33
C SER A 83 -13.86 -4.92 7.37
N LYS A 84 -13.41 -3.75 6.88
CA LYS A 84 -12.00 -3.35 6.77
C LYS A 84 -11.14 -4.29 5.90
N LEU A 85 -11.76 -5.03 5.01
CA LEU A 85 -11.05 -5.81 3.98
C LEU A 85 -10.65 -4.94 2.80
N ILE A 86 -11.37 -3.85 2.55
CA ILE A 86 -10.98 -2.79 1.62
C ILE A 86 -10.72 -1.50 2.43
N SER A 87 -9.55 -0.91 2.23
CA SER A 87 -9.21 0.40 2.75
C SER A 87 -9.62 1.48 1.76
N VAL A 88 -10.14 2.58 2.29
CA VAL A 88 -10.60 3.73 1.52
C VAL A 88 -9.78 4.95 1.93
N LYS A 89 -9.27 5.70 0.95
CA LYS A 89 -8.54 6.94 1.18
C LYS A 89 -9.09 8.02 0.27
N LYS A 90 -9.53 9.15 0.84
CA LYS A 90 -9.89 10.34 0.07
C LYS A 90 -8.64 10.95 -0.53
N THR A 91 -8.63 11.18 -1.84
CA THR A 91 -7.48 11.75 -2.55
C THR A 91 -7.77 13.15 -3.09
N LYS A 92 -9.00 13.40 -3.49
CA LYS A 92 -9.54 14.72 -3.94
C LYS A 92 -10.97 14.85 -3.42
N PRO A 93 -11.62 16.01 -3.52
CA PRO A 93 -12.95 16.23 -2.95
C PRO A 93 -13.94 15.09 -3.20
N ASN A 94 -14.08 14.60 -4.40
CA ASN A 94 -15.02 13.52 -4.73
C ASN A 94 -14.35 12.24 -5.24
N LEU A 95 -13.04 12.12 -5.06
CA LEU A 95 -12.27 10.97 -5.55
C LEU A 95 -11.67 10.16 -4.40
N TYR A 96 -12.05 8.89 -4.33
CA TYR A 96 -11.59 7.97 -3.30
C TYR A 96 -10.79 6.82 -3.90
N SER A 97 -9.66 6.53 -3.31
CA SER A 97 -8.83 5.36 -3.64
C SER A 97 -9.25 4.17 -2.78
N LEU A 98 -9.51 3.04 -3.42
CA LEU A 98 -9.85 1.77 -2.79
C LEU A 98 -8.71 0.78 -3.01
N ASN A 99 -8.22 0.21 -1.92
CA ASN A 99 -7.19 -0.81 -1.96
C ASN A 99 -7.54 -1.95 -0.99
N PHE A 100 -7.11 -3.17 -1.30
CA PHE A 100 -7.27 -4.26 -0.35
C PHE A 100 -6.50 -3.98 0.94
N GLY A 101 -7.12 -4.30 2.05
CA GLY A 101 -6.57 -4.08 3.38
C GLY A 101 -5.42 -5.06 3.70
N ARG A 102 -4.59 -4.68 4.66
CA ARG A 102 -3.45 -5.51 5.13
C ARG A 102 -3.90 -6.92 5.56
N ASN A 103 -5.10 -7.04 6.14
CA ASN A 103 -5.65 -8.33 6.58
C ASN A 103 -5.94 -9.27 5.40
N VAL A 104 -6.36 -8.75 4.26
CA VAL A 104 -6.57 -9.55 3.05
C VAL A 104 -5.27 -10.19 2.62
N PHE A 105 -4.19 -9.40 2.59
CA PHE A 105 -2.86 -9.89 2.21
C PHE A 105 -2.33 -10.93 3.21
N ARG A 106 -2.39 -10.64 4.51
CA ARG A 106 -1.84 -11.52 5.56
C ARG A 106 -2.60 -12.82 5.71
N LYS A 107 -3.94 -12.78 5.61
CA LYS A 107 -4.82 -13.95 5.81
C LYS A 107 -5.24 -14.59 4.49
N LYS A 108 -4.72 -14.13 3.35
CA LYS A 108 -5.05 -14.61 2.00
C LYS A 108 -6.55 -14.59 1.69
N LEU A 109 -7.27 -13.59 2.18
CA LEU A 109 -8.73 -13.44 2.02
C LEU A 109 -9.08 -12.84 0.63
N TRP A 110 -8.55 -13.48 -0.41
CA TRP A 110 -8.77 -13.06 -1.78
C TRP A 110 -10.12 -13.51 -2.31
N ASN A 111 -10.88 -12.58 -2.84
CA ASN A 111 -12.10 -12.79 -3.62
C ASN A 111 -12.14 -11.79 -4.79
N ASP A 112 -13.15 -11.86 -5.63
CA ASP A 112 -13.24 -11.03 -6.83
C ASP A 112 -13.19 -9.53 -6.54
N SER A 113 -13.81 -9.09 -5.45
CA SER A 113 -13.82 -7.69 -5.06
C SER A 113 -12.48 -7.23 -4.47
N THR A 114 -11.86 -8.04 -3.60
CA THR A 114 -10.55 -7.70 -3.01
C THR A 114 -9.42 -7.75 -4.03
N ILE A 115 -9.52 -8.63 -5.02
CA ILE A 115 -8.57 -8.69 -6.16
C ILE A 115 -8.66 -7.42 -7.02
N LYS A 116 -9.85 -6.89 -7.22
CA LYS A 116 -10.10 -5.65 -7.98
C LYS A 116 -9.71 -4.39 -7.21
N ALA A 117 -9.72 -4.43 -5.88
CA ALA A 117 -9.39 -3.29 -5.02
C ALA A 117 -7.88 -3.07 -4.93
N ARG A 118 -7.26 -2.66 -6.04
CA ARG A 118 -5.85 -2.31 -6.14
C ARG A 118 -5.69 -1.10 -7.06
N GLY A 119 -5.43 0.08 -6.46
CA GLY A 119 -5.39 1.32 -7.25
C GLY A 119 -6.71 1.57 -7.99
N LEU A 120 -7.81 1.30 -7.32
CA LEU A 120 -9.14 1.57 -7.82
C LEU A 120 -9.60 2.92 -7.29
N PHE A 121 -9.99 3.83 -8.19
CA PHE A 121 -10.49 5.14 -7.80
C PHE A 121 -11.95 5.29 -8.22
N VAL A 122 -12.75 5.72 -7.26
CA VAL A 122 -14.20 5.87 -7.39
C VAL A 122 -14.58 7.32 -7.13
N ASP A 123 -15.46 7.82 -7.96
CA ASP A 123 -16.12 9.11 -7.75
C ASP A 123 -17.28 8.92 -6.77
N ALA A 124 -17.24 9.65 -5.65
CA ALA A 124 -18.22 9.49 -4.56
C ALA A 124 -19.61 10.04 -4.92
N GLU A 125 -19.73 10.98 -5.86
CA GLU A 125 -21.01 11.52 -6.27
C GLU A 125 -21.77 10.56 -7.18
N THR A 126 -21.02 9.93 -8.10
CA THR A 126 -21.64 9.08 -9.12
C THR A 126 -21.52 7.59 -8.82
N GLY A 127 -20.70 7.19 -7.84
CA GLY A 127 -20.35 5.80 -7.56
C GLY A 127 -19.57 5.11 -8.68
N LYS A 128 -19.12 5.85 -9.71
CA LYS A 128 -18.47 5.29 -10.89
C LYS A 128 -16.97 5.17 -10.70
N VAL A 129 -16.39 4.10 -11.25
CA VAL A 129 -14.94 3.93 -11.33
C VAL A 129 -14.38 4.94 -12.33
N LYS A 130 -13.45 5.77 -11.87
CA LYS A 130 -12.73 6.77 -12.69
C LYS A 130 -11.37 6.26 -13.16
N ILE A 131 -10.66 5.56 -12.28
CA ILE A 131 -9.34 5.00 -12.58
C ILE A 131 -9.30 3.57 -12.07
N ARG A 132 -8.67 2.70 -12.82
CA ARG A 132 -8.47 1.32 -12.45
C ARG A 132 -7.06 0.87 -12.80
N SER A 133 -6.38 0.32 -11.82
CA SER A 133 -5.13 -0.40 -12.00
C SER A 133 -5.36 -1.85 -12.42
N TYR A 134 -4.27 -2.60 -12.53
CA TYR A 134 -4.33 -4.05 -12.68
C TYR A 134 -5.01 -4.70 -11.47
N ASN A 135 -5.74 -5.78 -11.70
CA ASN A 135 -6.15 -6.68 -10.62
C ASN A 135 -4.91 -7.17 -9.85
N LYS A 136 -5.08 -7.53 -8.59
CA LYS A 136 -4.01 -8.22 -7.86
C LYS A 136 -3.65 -9.49 -8.64
N PHE A 137 -2.40 -9.58 -9.03
CA PHE A 137 -1.83 -10.79 -9.63
C PHE A 137 -0.91 -11.48 -8.61
N PHE A 138 -0.66 -12.75 -8.82
CA PHE A 138 -0.02 -13.63 -7.87
C PHE A 138 1.23 -14.26 -8.48
N ASN A 139 2.19 -14.59 -7.63
CA ASN A 139 3.30 -15.42 -8.06
C ASN A 139 2.82 -16.86 -8.33
N TYR A 140 3.60 -17.59 -9.10
CA TYR A 140 3.35 -19.01 -9.32
C TYR A 140 3.20 -19.74 -8.00
N GLY A 141 2.13 -20.51 -7.86
CA GLY A 141 1.81 -21.27 -6.64
C GLY A 141 1.33 -20.44 -5.44
N GLU A 142 1.19 -19.11 -5.55
CA GLU A 142 0.78 -18.23 -4.44
C GLU A 142 -0.71 -18.40 -4.07
N ASN A 143 -1.55 -18.72 -5.03
CA ASN A 143 -2.97 -18.99 -4.81
C ASN A 143 -3.51 -20.07 -5.78
N LYS A 144 -4.79 -20.46 -5.61
CA LYS A 144 -5.44 -21.49 -6.41
C LYS A 144 -5.45 -21.21 -7.93
N TYR A 145 -5.44 -19.92 -8.33
CA TYR A 145 -5.45 -19.51 -9.74
C TYR A 145 -4.04 -19.43 -10.36
N SER A 146 -3.01 -19.63 -9.58
CA SER A 146 -1.62 -19.59 -10.03
C SER A 146 -0.87 -20.92 -9.80
N THR A 147 -1.59 -22.00 -9.50
CA THR A 147 -1.02 -23.34 -9.42
C THR A 147 -0.73 -23.89 -10.81
N ARG A 148 0.20 -24.85 -10.90
CA ARG A 148 0.54 -25.52 -12.16
C ARG A 148 -0.70 -26.11 -12.82
N GLU A 149 -1.46 -26.89 -12.08
CA GLU A 149 -2.68 -27.54 -12.57
C GLU A 149 -3.70 -26.53 -13.11
N TYR A 150 -3.92 -25.42 -12.38
CA TYR A 150 -4.84 -24.41 -12.85
C TYR A 150 -4.34 -23.74 -14.14
N LEU A 151 -3.07 -23.41 -14.22
CA LEU A 151 -2.49 -22.74 -15.39
C LEU A 151 -2.51 -23.67 -16.62
N GLU A 152 -2.13 -24.95 -16.48
CA GLU A 152 -2.17 -25.93 -17.57
C GLU A 152 -3.58 -26.11 -18.16
N ASN A 153 -4.61 -25.98 -17.31
CA ASN A 153 -6.01 -26.15 -17.74
C ASN A 153 -6.69 -24.86 -18.24
N ASN A 154 -6.12 -23.67 -17.93
CA ASN A 154 -6.80 -22.40 -18.19
C ASN A 154 -6.01 -21.40 -19.03
N ILE A 155 -4.74 -21.64 -19.31
CA ILE A 155 -3.96 -20.76 -20.19
C ILE A 155 -4.38 -20.96 -21.63
N VAL A 156 -4.69 -19.85 -22.28
CA VAL A 156 -4.99 -19.81 -23.72
C VAL A 156 -3.76 -19.24 -24.44
N TYR A 157 -3.25 -19.97 -25.42
CA TYR A 157 -2.10 -19.56 -26.23
C TYR A 157 -2.54 -18.81 -27.50
N PRO A 158 -1.72 -17.88 -28.02
CA PRO A 158 -0.40 -17.48 -27.50
C PRO A 158 -0.48 -16.58 -26.27
N VAL A 159 0.50 -16.69 -25.38
CA VAL A 159 0.67 -15.79 -24.22
C VAL A 159 1.78 -14.78 -24.49
N THR A 160 1.62 -13.57 -23.95
CA THR A 160 2.67 -12.54 -23.95
C THR A 160 3.29 -12.46 -22.56
N ALA A 161 4.60 -12.64 -22.50
CA ALA A 161 5.36 -12.50 -21.25
C ALA A 161 6.01 -11.12 -21.19
N TYR A 162 5.90 -10.48 -20.03
CA TYR A 162 6.54 -9.19 -19.76
C TYR A 162 7.53 -9.34 -18.60
N GLU A 163 8.67 -8.67 -18.72
CA GLU A 163 9.61 -8.58 -17.63
C GLU A 163 9.00 -7.79 -16.47
N LYS A 164 9.12 -8.33 -15.26
CA LYS A 164 8.67 -7.66 -14.04
C LYS A 164 9.88 -7.14 -13.27
N TYR A 165 10.07 -5.84 -13.33
CA TYR A 165 11.11 -5.18 -12.55
C TYR A 165 10.77 -5.12 -11.06
N ASN A 166 11.80 -5.06 -10.23
CA ASN A 166 11.66 -4.76 -8.81
C ASN A 166 11.54 -3.24 -8.64
N GLY A 167 10.68 -2.83 -7.68
CA GLY A 167 10.46 -1.42 -7.40
C GLY A 167 9.04 -1.15 -6.96
N PHE A 168 8.73 0.12 -6.84
CA PHE A 168 7.37 0.58 -6.56
C PHE A 168 6.54 0.57 -7.85
N LEU A 169 5.27 0.14 -7.72
CA LEU A 169 4.33 0.23 -8.83
C LEU A 169 3.86 1.68 -8.98
N GLY A 170 4.26 2.31 -10.06
CA GLY A 170 3.69 3.56 -10.53
C GLY A 170 2.49 3.29 -11.43
N ILE A 171 1.36 3.92 -11.16
CA ILE A 171 0.16 3.85 -12.00
C ILE A 171 -0.11 5.26 -12.50
N LEU A 172 -0.14 5.41 -13.82
CA LEU A 172 -0.44 6.68 -14.47
C LEU A 172 -1.80 6.57 -15.15
N SER A 173 -2.64 7.54 -14.93
CA SER A 173 -3.94 7.66 -15.59
C SER A 173 -4.22 9.10 -15.99
N VAL A 174 -5.24 9.31 -16.80
CA VAL A 174 -5.69 10.64 -17.22
C VAL A 174 -7.13 10.82 -16.78
N ILE A 175 -7.39 11.91 -16.03
CA ILE A 175 -8.74 12.36 -15.67
C ILE A 175 -8.83 13.84 -16.05
N ASP A 176 -9.87 14.20 -16.83
CA ASP A 176 -10.12 15.57 -17.25
C ASP A 176 -8.85 16.22 -17.84
N GLU A 177 -8.22 15.51 -18.78
CA GLU A 177 -6.99 15.90 -19.49
C GLU A 177 -5.75 16.10 -18.59
N LYS A 178 -5.80 15.69 -17.34
CA LYS A 178 -4.67 15.80 -16.39
C LYS A 178 -4.17 14.42 -15.97
N PHE A 179 -2.87 14.28 -15.88
CA PHE A 179 -2.25 13.08 -15.29
C PHE A 179 -2.55 12.97 -13.79
N VAL A 180 -2.81 11.75 -13.35
CA VAL A 180 -3.13 11.39 -11.95
C VAL A 180 -2.38 10.14 -11.54
#